data_ba812e9e4cdf963aa2acd7bb39ad1636
#
_entry.id   ba812e9e4cdf963aa2acd7bb39ad1636
#
_cell.length_a   1.000
_cell.length_b   1.000
_cell.length_c   1.000
_cell.angle_alpha   90.00
_cell.angle_beta   90.00
_cell.angle_gamma   90.00
#
_symmetry.space_group_name_H-M   'P 1'
#
loop_
_entity.id
_entity.type
_entity.pdbx_description
1 polymer ?
#
loop_
_entity_poly.entity_id
_entity_poly.type
_entity_poly.pdbx_seq_one_letter_code
_entity_poly.pdbx_strand_id
1 'polypeptide(L)'
;CEGLVGSEMCIRDRSNSKLIDNLADKFNLNFNVNLIEVYDNSHVQGSDAVGALITFGKEGFVKKRYRKFNIKSDAVKGDDYGMMKEVLNRRFVRALKDENTNMTLPDLILIDGGKGQYSVSRETLNDLGLHELPIIAIAKGKNRNAGEETFFHQNKVCLLYTSDAADELR
;
A
#
# COMPACT_ATOMS: atom_id res chain seq x y z
N CYS A 1 12.39 -31.98 22.16
CA CYS A 1 12.77 -30.59 21.83
C CYS A 1 11.93 -30.06 20.66
N GLU A 2 10.65 -29.94 20.91
CA GLU A 2 9.71 -29.32 19.98
C GLU A 2 9.12 -28.12 20.71
N GLY A 3 9.50 -26.92 20.39
CA GLY A 3 8.74 -25.86 21.02
C GLY A 3 9.18 -24.43 20.90
N LEU A 4 10.40 -24.10 20.54
CA LEU A 4 10.85 -22.69 20.56
C LEU A 4 10.71 -21.96 19.21
N VAL A 5 10.80 -22.65 18.10
CA VAL A 5 10.69 -22.04 16.76
C VAL A 5 9.22 -21.79 16.37
N GLY A 6 8.31 -22.63 16.84
CA GLY A 6 6.86 -22.49 16.56
C GLY A 6 6.19 -21.36 17.32
N SER A 7 6.66 -21.01 18.52
CA SER A 7 6.00 -19.99 19.36
C SER A 7 6.29 -18.57 18.89
N GLU A 8 7.50 -18.26 18.47
CA GLU A 8 7.84 -16.93 17.94
C GLU A 8 7.14 -16.62 16.60
N MET A 9 7.02 -17.64 15.77
CA MET A 9 6.31 -17.53 14.49
C MET A 9 4.80 -17.30 14.71
N CYS A 10 4.18 -18.03 15.65
CA CYS A 10 2.78 -17.82 16.04
C CYS A 10 2.51 -16.44 16.67
N ILE A 11 3.43 -15.92 17.47
CA ILE A 11 3.29 -14.59 18.10
C ILE A 11 3.37 -13.50 17.01
N ARG A 12 4.30 -13.61 16.09
CA ARG A 12 4.48 -12.66 14.98
C ARG A 12 3.26 -12.66 14.03
N ASP A 13 2.73 -13.83 13.71
CA ASP A 13 1.54 -13.97 12.85
C ASP A 13 0.29 -13.36 13.50
N ARG A 14 0.09 -13.56 14.81
CA ARG A 14 -0.99 -12.91 15.55
C ARG A 14 -0.86 -11.38 15.57
N SER A 15 0.36 -10.87 15.68
CA SER A 15 0.63 -9.43 15.65
C SER A 15 0.29 -8.83 14.29
N ASN A 16 0.73 -9.47 13.19
CA ASN A 16 0.47 -9.00 11.83
C ASN A 16 -1.03 -9.04 11.47
N SER A 17 -1.72 -10.11 11.85
CA SER A 17 -3.17 -10.20 11.65
C SER A 17 -3.90 -9.09 12.38
N LYS A 18 -3.58 -8.83 13.66
CA LYS A 18 -4.17 -7.73 14.42
C LYS A 18 -3.92 -6.35 13.81
N LEU A 19 -2.71 -6.13 13.25
CA LEU A 19 -2.40 -4.87 12.57
C LEU A 19 -3.28 -4.67 11.34
N ILE A 20 -3.50 -5.71 10.55
CA ILE A 20 -4.38 -5.66 9.37
C ILE A 20 -5.84 -5.43 9.80
N ASP A 21 -6.30 -6.16 10.81
CA ASP A 21 -7.67 -6.03 11.32
C ASP A 21 -7.92 -4.61 11.88
N ASN A 22 -6.97 -4.07 12.66
CA ASN A 22 -7.04 -2.69 13.16
C ASN A 22 -7.06 -1.66 12.02
N LEU A 23 -6.29 -1.89 10.95
CA LEU A 23 -6.31 -1.03 9.78
C LEU A 23 -7.68 -1.08 9.08
N ALA A 24 -8.23 -2.28 8.90
CA ALA A 24 -9.54 -2.47 8.29
C ALA A 24 -10.64 -1.78 9.10
N ASP A 25 -10.62 -1.91 10.42
CA ASP A 25 -11.59 -1.26 11.32
C ASP A 25 -11.49 0.27 11.25
N LYS A 26 -10.28 0.82 11.30
CA LYS A 26 -10.06 2.27 11.23
C LYS A 26 -10.59 2.91 9.95
N PHE A 27 -10.55 2.19 8.84
CA PHE A 27 -11.03 2.67 7.54
C PHE A 27 -12.41 2.13 7.16
N ASN A 28 -13.11 1.46 8.09
CA ASN A 28 -14.44 0.86 7.89
C ASN A 28 -14.47 -0.06 6.65
N LEU A 29 -13.44 -0.88 6.48
CA LEU A 29 -13.40 -1.88 5.42
C LEU A 29 -14.24 -3.08 5.86
N ASN A 30 -15.45 -3.23 5.32
CA ASN A 30 -16.43 -4.25 5.72
C ASN A 30 -16.12 -5.65 5.16
N PHE A 31 -14.84 -6.00 4.98
CA PHE A 31 -14.40 -7.27 4.45
C PHE A 31 -13.02 -7.66 5.02
N ASN A 32 -12.69 -8.93 4.96
CA ASN A 32 -11.39 -9.42 5.44
C ASN A 32 -10.27 -9.01 4.50
N VAL A 33 -9.33 -8.21 4.99
CA VAL A 33 -8.11 -7.86 4.30
C VAL A 33 -7.06 -8.94 4.56
N ASN A 34 -6.61 -9.62 3.52
CA ASN A 34 -5.57 -10.66 3.62
C ASN A 34 -4.27 -10.25 2.93
N LEU A 35 -4.37 -9.41 1.91
CA LEU A 35 -3.26 -9.01 1.07
C LEU A 35 -3.30 -7.51 0.79
N ILE A 36 -2.24 -6.83 1.18
CA ILE A 36 -2.05 -5.39 0.99
C ILE A 36 -0.89 -5.19 0.03
N GLU A 37 -1.08 -4.37 -0.99
CA GLU A 37 -0.01 -3.87 -1.84
C GLU A 37 0.30 -2.41 -1.50
N VAL A 38 1.58 -2.11 -1.27
CA VAL A 38 2.08 -0.77 -0.94
C VAL A 38 2.91 -0.26 -2.10
N TYR A 39 2.61 0.95 -2.56
CA TYR A 39 3.27 1.61 -3.67
C TYR A 39 4.00 2.85 -3.22
N ASP A 40 5.24 2.96 -3.63
CA ASP A 40 6.10 4.13 -3.45
C ASP A 40 6.83 4.45 -4.75
N ASN A 41 6.90 5.72 -5.11
CA ASN A 41 7.67 6.19 -6.24
C ASN A 41 8.86 7.01 -5.76
N SER A 42 10.01 6.69 -6.30
CA SER A 42 11.22 7.45 -6.05
C SER A 42 11.91 7.83 -7.36
N HIS A 43 12.47 9.02 -7.41
CA HIS A 43 13.35 9.44 -8.48
C HIS A 43 14.67 9.93 -7.87
N VAL A 44 15.75 9.39 -8.38
CA VAL A 44 17.10 9.91 -8.11
C VAL A 44 17.32 11.03 -9.11
N GLN A 45 17.76 12.19 -8.65
CA GLN A 45 18.02 13.35 -9.50
C GLN A 45 18.76 12.96 -10.77
N GLY A 46 18.05 12.98 -11.88
CA GLY A 46 18.60 13.00 -13.24
C GLY A 46 18.53 11.73 -14.08
N SER A 47 18.29 10.51 -13.56
CA SER A 47 18.37 9.35 -14.46
C SER A 47 17.36 8.24 -14.25
N ASP A 48 17.04 7.82 -13.03
CA ASP A 48 16.28 6.58 -12.85
C ASP A 48 15.02 6.78 -11.98
N ALA A 49 13.90 7.02 -12.63
CA ALA A 49 12.61 7.02 -11.99
C ALA A 49 12.13 5.58 -11.77
N VAL A 50 11.79 5.24 -10.55
CA VAL A 50 11.46 3.88 -10.12
C VAL A 50 10.21 3.89 -9.27
N GLY A 51 9.27 2.99 -9.60
CA GLY A 51 8.19 2.61 -8.71
C GLY A 51 8.51 1.32 -7.98
N ALA A 52 8.20 1.26 -6.69
CA ALA A 52 8.33 0.08 -5.86
C ALA A 52 6.96 -0.46 -5.46
N LEU A 53 6.82 -1.78 -5.48
CA LEU A 53 5.69 -2.51 -4.95
C LEU A 53 6.17 -3.43 -3.83
N ILE A 54 5.63 -3.24 -2.65
CA ILE A 54 5.80 -4.11 -1.50
C ILE A 54 4.47 -4.79 -1.21
N THR A 55 4.51 -6.06 -0.82
CA THR A 55 3.30 -6.81 -0.48
C THR A 55 3.37 -7.28 0.96
N PHE A 56 2.29 -7.08 1.68
CA PHE A 56 2.12 -7.48 3.08
C PHE A 56 0.85 -8.32 3.23
N GLY A 57 0.93 -9.39 3.99
CA GLY A 57 -0.19 -10.29 4.30
C GLY A 57 -0.23 -10.66 5.75
N LYS A 58 -1.14 -11.53 6.16
CA LYS A 58 -1.30 -11.99 7.54
C LYS A 58 -0.02 -12.62 8.13
N GLU A 59 0.79 -13.25 7.29
CA GLU A 59 2.08 -13.82 7.66
C GLU A 59 3.23 -12.80 7.65
N GLY A 60 2.94 -11.53 7.32
CA GLY A 60 3.91 -10.46 7.19
C GLY A 60 4.29 -10.12 5.75
N PHE A 61 5.53 -9.71 5.53
CA PHE A 61 6.02 -9.29 4.23
C PHE A 61 6.19 -10.43 3.24
N VAL A 62 5.46 -10.38 2.11
CA VAL A 62 5.49 -11.39 1.04
C VAL A 62 6.55 -11.01 0.00
N LYS A 63 7.83 -11.20 0.31
CA LYS A 63 8.97 -10.77 -0.52
C LYS A 63 8.93 -11.30 -1.96
N LYS A 64 8.36 -12.48 -2.20
CA LYS A 64 8.20 -13.09 -3.54
C LYS A 64 7.33 -12.23 -4.48
N ARG A 65 6.48 -11.38 -3.93
CA ARG A 65 5.58 -10.50 -4.67
C ARG A 65 6.11 -9.08 -4.85
N TYR A 66 7.26 -8.74 -4.28
CA TYR A 66 7.88 -7.43 -4.47
C TYR A 66 8.24 -7.22 -5.93
N ARG A 67 7.99 -6.02 -6.41
CA ARG A 67 8.33 -5.62 -7.78
C ARG A 67 8.97 -4.24 -7.80
N LYS A 68 9.90 -4.09 -8.71
CA LYS A 68 10.50 -2.81 -9.09
C LYS A 68 10.06 -2.48 -10.52
N PHE A 69 9.54 -1.30 -10.72
CA PHE A 69 9.11 -0.80 -12.02
C PHE A 69 10.05 0.33 -12.46
N ASN A 70 10.91 0.07 -13.41
CA ASN A 70 11.65 1.14 -14.06
C ASN A 70 10.67 1.90 -14.95
N ILE A 71 10.55 3.22 -14.75
CA ILE A 71 9.68 4.08 -15.52
C ILE A 71 10.27 4.23 -16.92
N LYS A 72 9.48 3.89 -17.92
CA LYS A 72 9.93 3.84 -19.32
C LYS A 72 9.63 5.11 -20.07
N SER A 73 8.56 5.81 -19.72
CA SER A 73 8.14 7.02 -20.40
C SER A 73 8.96 8.20 -19.94
N ASP A 74 9.75 8.77 -20.84
CA ASP A 74 10.52 9.99 -20.55
C ASP A 74 9.60 11.19 -20.24
N ALA A 75 8.38 11.18 -20.75
CA ALA A 75 7.40 12.23 -20.52
C ALA A 75 6.89 12.28 -19.07
N VAL A 76 6.99 11.17 -18.31
CA VAL A 76 6.53 11.10 -16.92
C VAL A 76 7.67 11.01 -15.92
N LYS A 77 8.93 10.98 -16.37
CA LYS A 77 10.09 11.08 -15.48
C LYS A 77 10.08 12.44 -14.80
N GLY A 78 9.97 12.44 -13.46
CA GLY A 78 9.84 13.66 -12.67
C GLY A 78 8.39 14.14 -12.45
N ASP A 79 7.41 13.47 -13.07
CA ASP A 79 5.99 13.62 -12.74
C ASP A 79 5.51 12.46 -11.86
N ASP A 80 5.43 12.68 -10.57
CA ASP A 80 5.04 11.67 -9.58
C ASP A 80 3.66 11.06 -9.89
N TYR A 81 2.75 11.82 -10.47
CA TYR A 81 1.41 11.35 -10.84
C TYR A 81 1.45 10.44 -12.07
N GLY A 82 2.16 10.85 -13.10
CA GLY A 82 2.36 10.05 -14.31
C GLY A 82 3.12 8.75 -14.00
N MET A 83 4.11 8.80 -13.12
CA MET A 83 4.84 7.62 -12.65
C MET A 83 3.91 6.64 -11.93
N MET A 84 3.07 7.12 -11.01
CA MET A 84 2.11 6.27 -10.29
C MET A 84 1.11 5.62 -11.27
N LYS A 85 0.58 6.40 -12.22
CA LYS A 85 -0.30 5.90 -13.27
C LYS A 85 0.36 4.79 -14.09
N GLU A 86 1.62 4.96 -14.51
CA GLU A 86 2.36 3.94 -15.27
C GLU A 86 2.54 2.66 -14.45
N VAL A 87 2.95 2.77 -13.18
CA VAL A 87 3.17 1.62 -12.28
C VAL A 87 1.89 0.82 -12.10
N LEU A 88 0.79 1.48 -11.75
CA LEU A 88 -0.51 0.82 -11.53
C LEU A 88 -1.03 0.18 -12.83
N ASN A 89 -0.99 0.87 -13.96
CA ASN A 89 -1.38 0.30 -15.24
C ASN A 89 -0.59 -0.97 -15.55
N ARG A 90 0.74 -0.93 -15.44
CA ARG A 90 1.59 -2.10 -15.74
C ARG A 90 1.32 -3.27 -14.80
N ARG A 91 1.04 -2.99 -13.53
CA ARG A 91 0.71 -4.03 -12.54
C ARG A 91 -0.64 -4.67 -12.83
N PHE A 92 -1.69 -3.86 -12.95
CA PHE A 92 -3.06 -4.36 -13.03
C PHE A 92 -3.46 -4.85 -14.41
N VAL A 93 -3.00 -4.23 -15.50
CA VAL A 93 -3.20 -4.75 -16.85
C VAL A 93 -2.61 -6.16 -16.99
N ARG A 94 -1.43 -6.40 -16.40
CA ARG A 94 -0.84 -7.74 -16.39
C ARG A 94 -1.68 -8.72 -15.58
N ALA A 95 -2.15 -8.32 -14.39
CA ALA A 95 -2.97 -9.17 -13.54
C ALA A 95 -4.32 -9.52 -14.17
N LEU A 96 -4.92 -8.60 -14.92
CA LEU A 96 -6.20 -8.80 -15.60
C LEU A 96 -6.08 -9.65 -16.89
N LYS A 97 -4.92 -9.63 -17.55
CA LYS A 97 -4.67 -10.37 -18.79
C LYS A 97 -4.26 -11.83 -18.56
N ASP A 98 -3.68 -12.11 -17.42
CA ASP A 98 -2.95 -13.36 -17.17
C ASP A 98 -3.75 -14.22 -16.19
N GLU A 99 -4.72 -14.97 -16.71
CA GLU A 99 -5.52 -15.92 -15.93
C GLU A 99 -4.67 -17.04 -15.31
N ASN A 100 -3.47 -17.28 -15.84
CA ASN A 100 -2.54 -18.33 -15.41
C ASN A 100 -1.47 -17.88 -14.43
N THR A 101 -1.33 -16.59 -14.17
CA THR A 101 -0.37 -16.14 -13.17
C THR A 101 -1.04 -16.08 -11.80
N ASN A 102 -0.37 -16.65 -10.78
CA ASN A 102 -0.75 -16.54 -9.35
C ASN A 102 -0.68 -15.06 -8.83
N MET A 103 -0.94 -14.10 -9.70
CA MET A 103 -1.01 -12.68 -9.36
C MET A 103 -2.42 -12.31 -8.93
N THR A 104 -2.87 -12.86 -7.81
CA THR A 104 -4.13 -12.45 -7.18
C THR A 104 -4.12 -10.93 -6.97
N LEU A 105 -5.27 -10.30 -7.15
CA LEU A 105 -5.48 -8.90 -6.81
C LEU A 105 -5.29 -8.71 -5.30
N PRO A 106 -4.79 -7.55 -4.86
CA PRO A 106 -4.77 -7.23 -3.43
C PRO A 106 -6.17 -6.91 -2.94
N ASP A 107 -6.39 -7.04 -1.64
CA ASP A 107 -7.63 -6.61 -0.98
C ASP A 107 -7.59 -5.11 -0.67
N LEU A 108 -6.40 -4.53 -0.54
CA LEU A 108 -6.18 -3.12 -0.22
C LEU A 108 -4.91 -2.60 -0.87
N ILE A 109 -4.97 -1.37 -1.38
CA ILE A 109 -3.82 -0.64 -1.88
C ILE A 109 -3.46 0.50 -0.91
N LEU A 110 -2.20 0.57 -0.51
CA LEU A 110 -1.62 1.70 0.19
C LEU A 110 -0.67 2.46 -0.74
N ILE A 111 -0.73 3.79 -0.71
CA ILE A 111 0.10 4.66 -1.54
C ILE A 111 0.84 5.63 -0.63
N ASP A 112 2.18 5.65 -0.69
CA ASP A 112 2.98 6.71 -0.05
C ASP A 112 2.84 7.99 -0.88
N GLY A 113 1.91 8.84 -0.48
CA GLY A 113 1.62 10.08 -1.20
C GLY A 113 0.37 10.79 -0.72
N GLY A 114 0.16 11.99 -1.25
CA GLY A 114 -0.94 12.86 -0.87
C GLY A 114 -2.21 12.68 -1.70
N LYS A 115 -3.11 13.64 -1.55
CA LYS A 115 -4.42 13.67 -2.24
C LYS A 115 -4.30 13.55 -3.76
N GLY A 116 -3.28 14.16 -4.38
CA GLY A 116 -3.09 14.10 -5.83
C GLY A 116 -2.77 12.68 -6.30
N GLN A 117 -1.87 11.98 -5.61
CA GLN A 117 -1.56 10.58 -5.90
C GLN A 117 -2.74 9.65 -5.65
N TYR A 118 -3.53 9.90 -4.59
CA TYR A 118 -4.80 9.20 -4.39
C TYR A 118 -5.74 9.35 -5.58
N SER A 119 -5.96 10.60 -6.05
CA SER A 119 -6.89 10.87 -7.14
C SER A 119 -6.48 10.19 -8.45
N VAL A 120 -5.21 10.30 -8.82
CA VAL A 120 -4.67 9.67 -10.03
C VAL A 120 -4.75 8.14 -9.94
N SER A 121 -4.47 7.57 -8.78
CA SER A 121 -4.55 6.13 -8.57
C SER A 121 -5.97 5.63 -8.65
N ARG A 122 -6.92 6.35 -8.06
CA ARG A 122 -8.35 6.02 -8.13
C ARG A 122 -8.87 6.07 -9.57
N GLU A 123 -8.53 7.13 -10.31
CA GLU A 123 -8.87 7.27 -11.73
C GLU A 123 -8.30 6.11 -12.54
N THR A 124 -7.02 5.79 -12.36
CA THR A 124 -6.35 4.69 -13.07
C THR A 124 -7.03 3.34 -12.82
N LEU A 125 -7.40 3.04 -11.57
CA LEU A 125 -8.11 1.79 -11.25
C LEU A 125 -9.54 1.79 -11.80
N ASN A 126 -10.21 2.92 -11.83
CA ASN A 126 -11.53 3.05 -12.45
C ASN A 126 -11.47 2.77 -13.95
N ASP A 127 -10.47 3.33 -14.66
CA ASP A 127 -10.23 3.08 -16.08
C ASP A 127 -9.99 1.59 -16.39
N LEU A 128 -9.44 0.86 -15.42
CA LEU A 128 -9.20 -0.59 -15.51
C LEU A 128 -10.39 -1.46 -15.03
N GLY A 129 -11.51 -0.84 -14.64
CA GLY A 129 -12.68 -1.54 -14.14
C GLY A 129 -12.58 -2.04 -12.69
N LEU A 130 -11.56 -1.60 -11.94
CA LEU A 130 -11.31 -1.99 -10.55
C LEU A 130 -11.89 -0.96 -9.55
N HIS A 131 -13.17 -0.63 -9.70
CA HIS A 131 -13.86 0.40 -8.91
C HIS A 131 -13.95 0.04 -7.43
N GLU A 132 -14.14 -1.24 -7.12
CA GLU A 132 -14.36 -1.74 -5.76
C GLU A 132 -13.06 -1.91 -4.96
N LEU A 133 -11.90 -1.89 -5.63
CA LEU A 133 -10.62 -2.08 -4.96
C LEU A 133 -10.27 -0.85 -4.10
N PRO A 134 -10.23 -0.99 -2.77
CA PRO A 134 -9.99 0.15 -1.89
C PRO A 134 -8.55 0.66 -1.98
N ILE A 135 -8.42 1.98 -1.91
CA ILE A 135 -7.15 2.68 -1.87
C ILE A 135 -7.10 3.57 -0.64
N ILE A 136 -5.97 3.60 0.02
CA ILE A 136 -5.64 4.56 1.06
C ILE A 136 -4.30 5.21 0.67
N ALA A 137 -4.27 6.53 0.55
CA ALA A 137 -3.03 7.27 0.39
C ALA A 137 -2.60 7.87 1.73
N ILE A 138 -1.30 7.85 1.98
CA ILE A 138 -0.69 8.26 3.24
C ILE A 138 0.28 9.40 2.95
N ALA A 139 -0.09 10.62 3.33
CA ALA A 139 0.79 11.78 3.24
C ALA A 139 1.51 12.00 4.55
N LYS A 140 2.84 12.15 4.48
CA LYS A 140 3.67 12.52 5.63
C LYS A 140 3.34 13.93 6.09
N GLY A 141 3.26 14.15 7.38
CA GLY A 141 3.08 15.48 7.97
C GLY A 141 4.21 16.45 7.59
N LYS A 142 3.94 17.75 7.70
CA LYS A 142 4.91 18.80 7.33
C LYS A 142 6.25 18.68 8.04
N ASN A 143 6.25 18.21 9.28
CA ASN A 143 7.46 18.08 10.10
C ASN A 143 8.05 16.66 10.07
N ARG A 144 7.45 15.74 9.30
CA ARG A 144 7.81 14.30 9.26
C ARG A 144 7.84 13.61 10.63
N ASN A 145 7.10 14.14 11.60
CA ASN A 145 6.94 13.51 12.89
C ASN A 145 5.98 12.32 12.79
N ALA A 146 6.26 11.26 13.49
CA ALA A 146 5.34 10.13 13.61
C ALA A 146 4.03 10.60 14.29
N GLY A 147 2.89 10.22 13.73
CA GLY A 147 1.56 10.59 14.24
C GLY A 147 0.95 11.85 13.61
N GLU A 148 1.66 12.50 12.66
CA GLU A 148 1.13 13.63 11.89
C GLU A 148 0.71 13.23 10.46
N GLU A 149 0.59 11.91 10.18
CA GLU A 149 0.23 11.42 8.87
C GLU A 149 -1.24 11.75 8.54
N THR A 150 -1.45 12.17 7.29
CA THR A 150 -2.79 12.42 6.74
C THR A 150 -3.17 11.29 5.80
N PHE A 151 -4.33 10.69 6.05
CA PHE A 151 -4.85 9.58 5.26
C PHE A 151 -5.98 10.05 4.34
N PHE A 152 -5.93 9.62 3.08
CA PHE A 152 -6.95 9.90 2.09
C PHE A 152 -7.63 8.59 1.69
N HIS A 153 -8.92 8.48 1.95
CA HIS A 153 -9.75 7.32 1.61
C HIS A 153 -11.17 7.77 1.26
N GLN A 154 -11.75 7.25 0.17
CA GLN A 154 -13.11 7.56 -0.29
C GLN A 154 -13.43 9.07 -0.31
N ASN A 155 -12.50 9.89 -0.81
CA ASN A 155 -12.59 11.36 -0.81
C ASN A 155 -12.70 12.00 0.59
N LYS A 156 -12.46 11.24 1.65
CA LYS A 156 -12.38 11.73 3.03
C LYS A 156 -10.92 11.90 3.43
N VAL A 157 -10.66 12.90 4.26
CA VAL A 157 -9.36 13.13 4.89
C VAL A 157 -9.47 12.67 6.33
N CYS A 158 -8.68 11.69 6.72
CA CYS A 158 -8.60 11.22 8.10
C CYS A 158 -7.24 11.62 8.69
N LEU A 159 -7.26 12.34 9.80
CA LEU A 159 -6.08 12.57 10.64
C LEU A 159 -6.10 11.50 11.72
N LEU A 160 -5.12 10.62 11.72
CA LEU A 160 -4.95 9.68 12.82
C LEU A 160 -4.00 10.32 13.84
N TYR A 161 -4.57 10.86 14.90
CA TYR A 161 -3.77 11.20 16.08
C TYR A 161 -3.45 9.89 16.80
N THR A 162 -2.19 9.51 16.87
CA THR A 162 -1.72 8.37 17.70
C THR A 162 -1.67 8.81 19.17
N SER A 163 -2.82 9.14 19.77
CA SER A 163 -2.91 9.40 21.20
C SER A 163 -2.94 8.12 22.05
N ASP A 164 -3.11 6.95 21.42
CA ASP A 164 -3.31 5.69 22.15
C ASP A 164 -2.02 4.91 22.44
N ALA A 165 -0.85 5.38 21.96
CA ALA A 165 0.42 4.68 22.24
C ALA A 165 1.07 5.07 23.59
N ALA A 166 0.53 6.05 24.31
CA ALA A 166 1.13 6.56 25.55
C ALA A 166 0.50 5.98 26.83
N ASP A 167 -0.65 5.30 26.75
CA ASP A 167 -1.37 4.83 27.96
C ASP A 167 -1.16 3.35 28.32
N GLU A 168 -0.48 2.57 27.50
CA GLU A 168 -0.20 1.16 27.83
C GLU A 168 1.16 0.90 28.49
N LEU A 169 1.92 1.95 28.85
CA LEU A 169 3.20 1.84 29.56
C LEU A 169 3.21 2.57 30.92
N ARG A 170 2.08 2.51 31.65
CA ARG A 170 2.05 2.86 33.07
C ARG A 170 1.55 1.74 33.92
#